data_84a468fba5404c8527b17a1a4d37a15e
#
_entry.id   84a468fba5404c8527b17a1a4d37a15e
#
_cell.length_a   1.000
_cell.length_b   1.000
_cell.length_c   1.000
_cell.angle_alpha   90.00
_cell.angle_beta   90.00
_cell.angle_gamma   90.00
#
_symmetry.space_group_name_H-M   'P 1'
#
loop_
_entity.id
_entity.type
_entity.pdbx_description
1 polymer ?
#
loop_
_entity_poly.entity_id
_entity_poly.type
_entity_poly.pdbx_seq_one_letter_code
_entity_poly.pdbx_strand_id
1 'polypeptide(L)'
;FKKNLSNVLILRDGIIGGELVFPEYQFALSQQDGYLAIFDGQAEIHGVMPIYQTKQNPYRASIVYYSLEQMKHCYPYKMEIERLQKVSTQRAIKRAKNINPIK
;
A
#
# COMPACT_ATOMS: atom_id res chain seq x y z
N PHE A 1 16.64 -9.42 -0.78
CA PHE A 1 15.21 -9.69 -1.04
C PHE A 1 14.89 -9.52 -2.51
N LYS A 2 14.98 -10.58 -3.27
CA LYS A 2 14.52 -10.52 -4.64
C LYS A 2 13.00 -10.67 -4.75
N LYS A 3 12.35 -11.16 -3.71
CA LYS A 3 10.90 -11.36 -3.71
C LYS A 3 10.33 -10.95 -2.36
N ASN A 4 9.54 -9.91 -2.38
CA ASN A 4 8.76 -9.50 -1.22
C ASN A 4 7.30 -9.78 -1.51
N LEU A 5 6.69 -10.56 -0.64
CA LEU A 5 5.27 -10.83 -0.77
C LEU A 5 4.48 -9.69 -0.17
N SER A 6 3.45 -9.26 -0.87
CA SER A 6 2.48 -8.31 -0.37
C SER A 6 1.37 -9.06 0.38
N ASN A 7 0.97 -8.52 1.51
CA ASN A 7 -0.11 -9.06 2.31
C ASN A 7 -1.22 -8.02 2.31
N VAL A 8 -2.38 -8.37 1.81
CA VAL A 8 -3.51 -7.44 1.69
C VAL A 8 -4.65 -7.94 2.53
N LEU A 9 -4.99 -7.20 3.58
CA LEU A 9 -6.13 -7.48 4.43
C LEU A 9 -7.31 -6.63 3.97
N ILE A 10 -8.46 -7.25 3.76
CA ILE A 10 -9.66 -6.56 3.34
C ILE A 10 -10.65 -6.46 4.48
N LEU A 11 -11.16 -5.25 4.69
CA LEU A 11 -12.25 -4.97 5.62
C LEU A 11 -13.38 -4.37 4.79
N ARG A 12 -14.56 -4.98 4.82
CA ARG A 12 -15.67 -4.56 3.98
C ARG A 12 -17.00 -4.89 4.59
N ASP A 13 -18.01 -4.06 4.25
CA ASP A 13 -19.37 -4.29 4.65
C ASP A 13 -20.29 -3.51 3.70
N GLY A 14 -21.36 -4.14 3.29
CA GLY A 14 -22.39 -3.48 2.47
C GLY A 14 -21.98 -3.24 1.03
N ILE A 15 -21.06 -4.05 0.49
CA ILE A 15 -20.68 -3.96 -0.92
C ILE A 15 -20.67 -5.35 -1.56
N ILE A 16 -20.81 -5.37 -2.89
CA ILE A 16 -20.52 -6.54 -3.71
C ILE A 16 -19.46 -6.15 -4.74
N GLY A 17 -18.77 -7.13 -5.28
CA GLY A 17 -17.66 -6.89 -6.18
C GLY A 17 -16.36 -6.74 -5.43
N GLY A 18 -15.38 -6.11 -6.05
CA GLY A 18 -14.07 -5.89 -5.44
C GLY A 18 -13.18 -7.10 -5.43
N GLU A 19 -13.42 -8.07 -6.33
CA GLU A 19 -12.56 -9.24 -6.45
C GLU A 19 -11.17 -8.82 -6.89
N LEU A 20 -10.15 -9.47 -6.35
CA LEU A 20 -8.77 -9.30 -6.77
C LEU A 20 -8.54 -10.19 -8.00
N VAL A 21 -8.21 -9.58 -9.13
CA VAL A 21 -8.06 -10.31 -10.39
C VAL A 21 -6.62 -10.39 -10.83
N PHE A 22 -6.26 -11.51 -11.43
CA PHE A 22 -4.96 -11.77 -12.02
C PHE A 22 -5.16 -12.15 -13.48
N PRO A 23 -5.13 -11.15 -14.39
CA PRO A 23 -5.49 -11.38 -15.79
C PRO A 23 -4.66 -12.44 -16.49
N GLU A 24 -3.36 -12.53 -16.17
CA GLU A 24 -2.49 -13.53 -16.80
C GLU A 24 -2.92 -14.96 -16.50
N TYR A 25 -3.52 -15.18 -15.34
CA TYR A 25 -3.95 -16.51 -14.91
C TYR A 25 -5.44 -16.71 -15.08
N GLN A 26 -6.15 -15.70 -15.56
CA GLN A 26 -7.58 -15.74 -15.83
C GLN A 26 -8.39 -16.18 -14.62
N PHE A 27 -8.06 -15.66 -13.44
CA PHE A 27 -8.85 -15.95 -12.25
C PHE A 27 -9.00 -14.72 -11.37
N ALA A 28 -9.99 -14.79 -10.49
CA ALA A 28 -10.29 -13.75 -9.54
C ALA A 28 -10.48 -14.36 -8.14
N LEU A 29 -10.00 -13.65 -7.13
CA LEU A 29 -10.17 -14.04 -5.74
C LEU A 29 -11.30 -13.22 -5.14
N SER A 30 -12.28 -13.90 -4.57
CA SER A 30 -13.31 -13.23 -3.78
C SER A 30 -12.68 -12.77 -2.47
N GLN A 31 -12.72 -11.47 -2.22
CA GLN A 31 -12.14 -10.89 -1.01
C GLN A 31 -13.26 -10.51 -0.06
N GLN A 32 -13.56 -11.36 0.88
CA GLN A 32 -14.57 -11.11 1.88
C GLN A 32 -13.98 -10.42 3.10
N ASP A 33 -14.85 -9.95 3.98
CA ASP A 33 -14.42 -9.23 5.17
C ASP A 33 -13.45 -10.09 6.00
N GLY A 34 -12.32 -9.51 6.35
CA GLY A 34 -11.30 -10.20 7.14
C GLY A 34 -10.39 -11.14 6.35
N TYR A 35 -10.54 -11.21 5.03
CA TYR A 35 -9.69 -12.08 4.22
C TYR A 35 -8.33 -11.45 3.99
N LEU A 36 -7.31 -12.29 4.02
CA LEU A 36 -5.94 -11.91 3.77
C LEU A 36 -5.45 -12.57 2.50
N ALA A 37 -4.99 -11.77 1.53
CA ALA A 37 -4.37 -12.26 0.32
C ALA A 37 -2.87 -12.04 0.39
N ILE A 38 -2.10 -13.05 0.00
CA ILE A 38 -0.64 -12.96 -0.02
C ILE A 38 -0.17 -13.29 -1.43
N PHE A 39 0.50 -12.36 -2.06
CA PHE A 39 1.00 -12.55 -3.43
C PHE A 39 2.14 -11.59 -3.73
N ASP A 40 2.85 -11.83 -4.83
CA ASP A 40 3.92 -10.94 -5.26
C ASP A 40 3.32 -9.79 -6.05
N GLY A 41 3.00 -8.70 -5.37
CA GLY A 41 2.36 -7.54 -5.98
C GLY A 41 3.23 -6.77 -6.96
N GLN A 42 4.54 -6.99 -6.94
CA GLN A 42 5.45 -6.35 -7.90
C GLN A 42 5.57 -7.14 -9.20
N ALA A 43 5.56 -8.47 -9.10
CA ALA A 43 5.74 -9.34 -10.25
C ALA A 43 4.43 -9.66 -10.97
N GLU A 44 3.32 -9.72 -10.25
CA GLU A 44 2.05 -10.17 -10.81
C GLU A 44 1.17 -8.99 -11.21
N ILE A 45 0.70 -9.01 -12.46
CA ILE A 45 -0.29 -8.03 -12.90
C ILE A 45 -1.60 -8.35 -12.20
N HIS A 46 -2.14 -7.35 -11.52
CA HIS A 46 -3.36 -7.54 -10.73
C HIS A 46 -4.19 -6.27 -10.72
N GLY A 47 -5.45 -6.43 -10.38
CA GLY A 47 -6.37 -5.32 -10.28
C GLY A 47 -7.55 -5.69 -9.40
N VAL A 48 -8.43 -4.75 -9.20
CA VAL A 48 -9.63 -4.94 -8.39
C VAL A 48 -10.85 -4.64 -9.26
N MET A 49 -11.82 -5.54 -9.23
CA MET A 49 -13.07 -5.37 -9.95
C MET A 49 -13.92 -4.26 -9.33
N PRO A 50 -14.82 -3.66 -10.10
CA PRO A 50 -15.70 -2.63 -9.56
C PRO A 50 -16.48 -3.09 -8.34
N ILE A 51 -16.78 -2.13 -7.46
CA ILE A 51 -17.57 -2.39 -6.27
C ILE A 51 -18.90 -1.67 -6.38
N TYR A 52 -19.94 -2.27 -5.80
CA TYR A 52 -21.30 -1.72 -5.81
C TYR A 52 -21.86 -1.74 -4.40
N GLN A 53 -22.51 -0.66 -4.03
CA GLN A 53 -23.14 -0.49 -2.73
C GLN A 53 -24.40 -1.35 -2.62
N THR A 54 -24.56 -2.05 -1.49
CA THR A 54 -25.73 -2.88 -1.25
C THR A 54 -26.57 -2.43 -0.06
N LYS A 55 -26.06 -1.49 0.74
CA LYS A 55 -26.78 -0.93 1.89
C LYS A 55 -26.30 0.48 2.17
N GLN A 56 -26.92 1.15 3.14
CA GLN A 56 -26.47 2.47 3.57
C GLN A 56 -25.18 2.34 4.37
N ASN A 57 -24.33 3.35 4.27
CA ASN A 57 -23.04 3.42 4.96
C ASN A 57 -22.15 2.22 4.69
N PRO A 58 -21.92 1.88 3.41
CA PRO A 58 -21.02 0.78 3.09
C PRO A 58 -19.58 1.24 3.28
N TYR A 59 -18.68 0.29 3.50
CA TYR A 59 -17.26 0.61 3.49
C TYR A 59 -16.46 -0.54 2.88
N ARG A 60 -15.31 -0.17 2.34
CA ARG A 60 -14.28 -1.09 1.93
C ARG A 60 -12.93 -0.44 2.20
N ALA A 61 -12.11 -1.11 2.97
CA ALA A 61 -10.75 -0.68 3.27
C ALA A 61 -9.80 -1.82 3.01
N SER A 62 -8.62 -1.50 2.53
CA SER A 62 -7.56 -2.49 2.38
C SER A 62 -6.34 -2.02 3.13
N ILE A 63 -5.72 -2.93 3.85
CA ILE A 63 -4.46 -2.66 4.54
C ILE A 63 -3.41 -3.51 3.84
N VAL A 64 -2.41 -2.86 3.28
CA VAL A 64 -1.37 -3.53 2.53
C VAL A 64 -0.08 -3.52 3.35
N TYR A 65 0.44 -4.69 3.63
CA TYR A 65 1.71 -4.85 4.31
C TYR A 65 2.74 -5.32 3.29
N TYR A 66 3.79 -4.54 3.11
CA TYR A 66 4.84 -4.90 2.18
C TYR A 66 6.18 -4.38 2.71
N SER A 67 7.26 -4.95 2.17
CA SER A 67 8.61 -4.51 2.51
C SER A 67 9.28 -3.94 1.27
N LEU A 68 10.05 -2.89 1.47
CA LEU A 68 10.91 -2.38 0.43
C LEU A 68 12.29 -3.01 0.56
N GLU A 69 12.96 -3.25 -0.56
CA GLU A 69 14.30 -3.83 -0.53
C GLU A 69 15.25 -3.03 0.34
N GLN A 70 15.11 -1.72 0.33
CA GLN A 70 15.97 -0.84 1.11
C GLN A 70 15.80 -1.00 2.61
N MET A 71 14.73 -1.62 3.07
CA MET A 71 14.49 -1.83 4.50
C MET A 71 15.54 -2.73 5.14
N LYS A 72 16.17 -3.59 4.37
CA LYS A 72 17.24 -4.44 4.88
C LYS A 72 18.47 -3.65 5.30
N HIS A 73 18.59 -2.40 4.86
CA HIS A 73 19.69 -1.52 5.20
C HIS A 73 19.34 -0.54 6.33
N CYS A 74 18.19 -0.73 6.97
CA CYS A 74 17.80 0.14 8.06
C CYS A 74 18.68 -0.06 9.28
N TYR A 75 18.92 1.03 10.00
CA TYR A 75 19.66 1.00 11.25
C TYR A 75 18.74 0.64 12.42
N PRO A 76 19.31 0.37 13.61
CA PRO A 76 18.48 0.20 14.81
C PRO A 76 17.55 1.38 15.03
N TYR A 77 16.44 1.15 15.70
CA TYR A 77 15.34 2.10 15.84
C TYR A 77 15.80 3.53 16.18
N LYS A 78 16.64 3.67 17.20
CA LYS A 78 17.07 5.01 17.62
C LYS A 78 17.81 5.75 16.50
N MET A 79 18.69 5.05 15.79
CA MET A 79 19.45 5.65 14.71
C MET A 79 18.56 6.00 13.52
N GLU A 80 17.54 5.18 13.25
CA GLU A 80 16.60 5.48 12.18
C GLU A 80 15.74 6.69 12.48
N ILE A 81 15.35 6.89 13.73
CA ILE A 81 14.61 8.08 14.13
C ILE A 81 15.45 9.35 13.92
N GLU A 82 16.72 9.31 14.34
CA GLU A 82 17.64 10.45 14.12
C GLU A 82 17.82 10.74 12.63
N ARG A 83 18.04 9.69 11.85
CA ARG A 83 18.19 9.82 10.40
C ARG A 83 16.95 10.42 9.76
N LEU A 84 15.79 9.96 10.16
CA LEU A 84 14.51 10.45 9.65
C LEU A 84 14.32 11.92 9.96
N GLN A 85 14.68 12.36 11.17
CA GLN A 85 14.59 13.76 11.56
C GLN A 85 15.50 14.64 10.69
N LYS A 86 16.73 14.21 10.45
CA LYS A 86 17.66 14.93 9.58
C LYS A 86 17.12 15.06 8.15
N VAL A 87 16.64 13.95 7.59
CA VAL A 87 16.10 13.94 6.22
C VAL A 87 14.88 14.83 6.13
N SER A 88 14.00 14.77 7.14
CA SER A 88 12.80 15.59 7.18
C SER A 88 13.12 17.07 7.22
N THR A 89 14.11 17.44 8.05
CA THR A 89 14.56 18.83 8.14
C THR A 89 15.16 19.31 6.82
N GLN A 90 15.99 18.50 6.19
CA GLN A 90 16.59 18.86 4.91
C GLN A 90 15.53 19.04 3.82
N ARG A 91 14.51 18.18 3.80
CA ARG A 91 13.42 18.30 2.85
C ARG A 91 12.61 19.56 3.08
N ALA A 92 12.37 19.92 4.33
CA ALA A 92 11.65 21.13 4.68
C ALA A 92 12.42 22.38 4.22
N ILE A 93 13.74 22.41 4.44
CA ILE A 93 14.58 23.51 3.98
C ILE A 93 14.55 23.62 2.46
N LYS A 94 14.65 22.49 1.77
CA LYS A 94 14.64 22.47 0.32
C LYS A 94 13.31 22.97 -0.24
N ARG A 95 12.19 22.57 0.39
CA ARG A 95 10.86 23.03 -0.02
C ARG A 95 10.72 24.54 0.18
N ALA A 96 11.20 25.06 1.29
CA ALA A 96 11.15 26.49 1.55
C ALA A 96 11.92 27.28 0.51
N LYS A 97 13.08 26.80 0.11
CA LYS A 97 13.86 27.45 -0.96
C LYS A 97 13.15 27.43 -2.30
N ASN A 98 12.47 26.33 -2.61
CA ASN A 98 11.75 26.22 -3.89
C ASN A 98 10.46 27.01 -3.93
N ILE A 99 9.84 27.28 -2.79
CA ILE A 99 8.60 28.05 -2.72
C ILE A 99 8.86 29.54 -2.77
N ASN A 100 10.07 29.98 -2.55
CA ASN A 100 10.38 31.42 -2.51
C ASN A 100 10.98 31.87 -3.84
N PRO A 101 10.18 31.98 -4.85
CA PRO A 101 10.66 32.34 -6.15
C PRO A 101 10.81 33.78 -6.29
N ILE A 102 10.39 34.53 -5.89
CA ILE A 102 10.35 35.75 -6.30
C ILE A 102 11.15 36.57 -6.73
N LYS A 103 11.31 36.60 -7.20
CA LYS A 103 11.76 37.65 -7.57
C LYS A 103 11.53 38.01 -8.45
#